data_e0424237ba86e137cc2e27aacc23dde4
#
_entry.id   e0424237ba86e137cc2e27aacc23dde4
#
_cell.length_a   1.000
_cell.length_b   1.000
_cell.length_c   1.000
_cell.angle_alpha   90.00
_cell.angle_beta   90.00
_cell.angle_gamma   90.00
#
_symmetry.space_group_name_H-M   'P 1'
#
loop_
_entity.id
_entity.type
_entity.pdbx_description
1 polymer ?
#
loop_
_entity_poly.entity_id
_entity_poly.type
_entity_poly.pdbx_seq_one_letter_code
_entity_poly.pdbx_strand_id
1 'polypeptide(L)'
;MKERYPSQSLTDIPGVGKSIANDLRTIGIHRIDDLEGMDPEWLYELSNQDAGTIQDRCLLYVFRCAVYFAETRDEIHDPEKLNWWYWKDKK
;
A
#
# COMPACT_ATOMS: atom_id res chain seq x y z
N MET A 1 20.98 -4.48 -10.34
CA MET A 1 19.64 -5.02 -10.31
C MET A 1 18.67 -4.24 -11.17
N LYS A 2 17.83 -4.94 -11.90
CA LYS A 2 16.94 -4.30 -12.85
C LYS A 2 15.61 -3.92 -12.21
N GLU A 3 15.15 -2.72 -12.50
CA GLU A 3 13.81 -2.30 -12.08
C GLU A 3 12.79 -2.73 -13.11
N ARG A 4 11.71 -3.36 -12.64
CA ARG A 4 10.63 -3.78 -13.51
C ARG A 4 9.76 -2.61 -13.95
N TYR A 5 9.62 -1.60 -13.08
CA TYR A 5 8.72 -0.47 -13.31
C TYR A 5 9.44 0.82 -12.89
N PRO A 6 10.44 1.24 -13.68
CA PRO A 6 11.35 2.29 -13.23
C PRO A 6 10.70 3.66 -13.04
N SER A 7 9.58 3.92 -13.69
CA SER A 7 8.98 5.24 -13.62
C SER A 7 7.86 5.35 -12.58
N GLN A 8 7.50 4.25 -11.92
CA GLN A 8 6.37 4.26 -11.01
C GLN A 8 6.78 4.72 -9.62
N SER A 9 5.98 5.59 -9.04
CA SER A 9 6.16 6.02 -7.66
C SER A 9 5.00 5.48 -6.81
N LEU A 10 5.14 5.58 -5.49
CA LEU A 10 4.10 5.12 -4.58
C LEU A 10 2.78 5.83 -4.83
N THR A 11 2.82 7.09 -5.27
CA THR A 11 1.58 7.83 -5.54
C THR A 11 0.85 7.34 -6.80
N ASP A 12 1.46 6.47 -7.57
CA ASP A 12 0.77 5.85 -8.70
C ASP A 12 -0.21 4.76 -8.25
N ILE A 13 -0.09 4.32 -7.02
CA ILE A 13 -1.00 3.31 -6.47
C ILE A 13 -2.35 3.97 -6.18
N PRO A 14 -3.46 3.39 -6.68
CA PRO A 14 -4.77 3.97 -6.38
C PRO A 14 -4.99 4.08 -4.88
N GLY A 15 -5.44 5.25 -4.43
CA GLY A 15 -5.70 5.52 -3.04
C GLY A 15 -4.50 6.00 -2.24
N VAL A 16 -3.31 6.00 -2.82
CA VAL A 16 -2.10 6.46 -2.14
C VAL A 16 -1.75 7.86 -2.64
N GLY A 17 -2.01 8.85 -1.78
CA GLY A 17 -1.59 10.22 -2.05
C GLY A 17 -0.23 10.48 -1.43
N LYS A 18 0.16 11.75 -1.45
CA LYS A 18 1.48 12.14 -0.94
C LYS A 18 1.65 11.80 0.53
N SER A 19 0.59 11.98 1.32
CA SER A 19 0.66 11.73 2.75
C SER A 19 0.91 10.25 3.05
N ILE A 20 0.14 9.38 2.40
CA ILE A 20 0.28 7.95 2.63
C ILE A 20 1.60 7.45 2.05
N ALA A 21 2.02 8.00 0.91
CA ALA A 21 3.31 7.64 0.36
C ALA A 21 4.43 7.97 1.33
N ASN A 22 4.33 9.12 2.00
CA ASN A 22 5.31 9.51 2.99
C ASN A 22 5.29 8.56 4.19
N ASP A 23 4.10 8.17 4.63
CA ASP A 23 3.96 7.20 5.72
C ASP A 23 4.65 5.89 5.36
N LEU A 24 4.48 5.43 4.14
CA LEU A 24 5.12 4.20 3.69
C LEU A 24 6.65 4.35 3.69
N ARG A 25 7.16 5.48 3.23
CA ARG A 25 8.61 5.70 3.23
C ARG A 25 9.17 5.68 4.63
N THR A 26 8.44 6.22 5.58
CA THR A 26 8.87 6.27 6.97
C THR A 26 9.08 4.87 7.54
N ILE A 27 8.29 3.91 7.10
CA ILE A 27 8.42 2.53 7.59
C ILE A 27 9.23 1.65 6.65
N GLY A 28 9.96 2.24 5.70
CA GLY A 28 10.92 1.51 4.89
C GLY A 28 10.45 1.13 3.50
N ILE A 29 9.25 1.54 3.10
CA ILE A 29 8.72 1.25 1.78
C ILE A 29 8.98 2.46 0.89
N HIS A 30 9.90 2.31 -0.06
CA HIS A 30 10.29 3.41 -0.92
C HIS A 30 9.82 3.24 -2.35
N ARG A 31 9.48 2.02 -2.75
CA ARG A 31 9.09 1.70 -4.10
C ARG A 31 7.93 0.73 -4.08
N ILE A 32 7.19 0.69 -5.19
CA ILE A 32 6.08 -0.26 -5.29
C ILE A 32 6.57 -1.69 -5.12
N ASP A 33 7.74 -2.00 -5.66
CA ASP A 33 8.30 -3.36 -5.53
C ASP A 33 8.48 -3.77 -4.08
N ASP A 34 8.73 -2.82 -3.19
CA ASP A 34 8.94 -3.13 -1.78
C ASP A 34 7.68 -3.66 -1.11
N LEU A 35 6.51 -3.45 -1.72
CA LEU A 35 5.25 -3.93 -1.18
C LEU A 35 4.96 -5.38 -1.54
N GLU A 36 5.65 -5.93 -2.54
CA GLU A 36 5.36 -7.30 -2.97
C GLU A 36 5.68 -8.27 -1.84
N GLY A 37 4.70 -9.11 -1.52
CA GLY A 37 4.87 -10.10 -0.48
C GLY A 37 4.73 -9.59 0.95
N MET A 38 4.44 -8.30 1.13
CA MET A 38 4.31 -7.72 2.46
C MET A 38 2.92 -7.97 3.03
N ASP A 39 2.87 -8.12 4.36
CA ASP A 39 1.61 -8.24 5.07
C ASP A 39 1.09 -6.84 5.37
N PRO A 40 -0.07 -6.44 4.80
CA PRO A 40 -0.57 -5.08 5.04
C PRO A 40 -0.88 -4.80 6.50
N GLU A 41 -1.25 -5.82 7.28
CA GLU A 41 -1.50 -5.59 8.70
C GLU A 41 -0.22 -5.26 9.45
N TRP A 42 0.87 -5.91 9.08
CA TRP A 42 2.17 -5.60 9.66
C TRP A 42 2.60 -4.18 9.32
N LEU A 43 2.37 -3.77 8.06
CA LEU A 43 2.66 -2.40 7.65
C LEU A 43 1.85 -1.40 8.46
N TYR A 44 0.58 -1.73 8.69
CA TYR A 44 -0.30 -0.87 9.49
C TYR A 44 0.22 -0.73 10.91
N GLU A 45 0.66 -1.84 11.52
CA GLU A 45 1.20 -1.79 12.86
C GLU A 45 2.48 -0.95 12.93
N LEU A 46 3.37 -1.10 11.96
CA LEU A 46 4.57 -0.30 11.92
C LEU A 46 4.25 1.18 11.80
N SER A 47 3.28 1.52 10.97
CA SER A 47 2.87 2.90 10.80
C SER A 47 2.26 3.46 12.07
N ASN A 48 1.48 2.65 12.77
CA ASN A 48 0.90 3.08 14.06
C ASN A 48 2.00 3.33 15.10
N GLN A 49 3.02 2.47 15.13
CA GLN A 49 4.12 2.66 16.06
C GLN A 49 4.88 3.95 15.75
N ASP A 50 5.10 4.22 14.46
CA ASP A 50 5.79 5.43 14.06
C ASP A 50 5.00 6.68 14.42
N ALA A 51 3.68 6.60 14.25
CA ALA A 51 2.80 7.73 14.55
C ALA A 51 2.56 7.93 16.04
N GLY A 52 2.84 6.89 16.83
CA GLY A 52 2.61 6.93 18.27
C GLY A 52 1.15 6.80 18.67
N THR A 53 0.31 6.36 17.76
CA THR A 53 -1.12 6.21 18.03
C THR A 53 -1.71 5.22 17.03
N ILE A 54 -2.88 4.70 17.35
CA ILE A 54 -3.60 3.83 16.43
C ILE A 54 -4.35 4.71 15.43
N GLN A 55 -3.97 4.58 14.16
CA GLN A 55 -4.55 5.39 13.09
C GLN A 55 -5.86 4.78 12.60
N ASP A 56 -6.57 5.55 11.78
CA ASP A 56 -7.83 5.09 11.20
C ASP A 56 -7.61 3.79 10.43
N ARG A 57 -8.54 2.86 10.58
CA ARG A 57 -8.43 1.58 9.87
C ARG A 57 -8.50 1.72 8.36
N CYS A 58 -8.99 2.83 7.85
CA CYS A 58 -8.94 3.09 6.41
C CYS A 58 -7.52 3.01 5.87
N LEU A 59 -6.54 3.36 6.69
CA LEU A 59 -5.13 3.25 6.28
C LEU A 59 -4.76 1.79 6.01
N LEU A 60 -5.24 0.87 6.86
CA LEU A 60 -5.01 -0.56 6.63
C LEU A 60 -5.62 -0.99 5.29
N TYR A 61 -6.82 -0.50 5.00
CA TYR A 61 -7.48 -0.89 3.75
C TYR A 61 -6.71 -0.36 2.54
N VAL A 62 -6.17 0.85 2.65
CA VAL A 62 -5.30 1.39 1.60
C VAL A 62 -4.06 0.53 1.44
N PHE A 63 -3.47 0.08 2.54
CA PHE A 63 -2.29 -0.79 2.48
C PHE A 63 -2.63 -2.13 1.82
N ARG A 64 -3.79 -2.70 2.11
CA ARG A 64 -4.23 -3.94 1.44
C ARG A 64 -4.35 -3.73 -0.07
N CYS A 65 -4.93 -2.61 -0.46
CA CYS A 65 -5.06 -2.26 -1.88
C CYS A 65 -3.68 -2.07 -2.50
N ALA A 66 -2.78 -1.42 -1.79
CA ALA A 66 -1.44 -1.14 -2.30
C ALA A 66 -0.65 -2.43 -2.53
N VAL A 67 -0.73 -3.38 -1.60
CA VAL A 67 -0.04 -4.66 -1.77
C VAL A 67 -0.64 -5.43 -2.95
N TYR A 68 -1.95 -5.44 -3.07
CA TYR A 68 -2.60 -6.06 -4.23
C TYR A 68 -2.09 -5.45 -5.53
N PHE A 69 -2.04 -4.13 -5.60
CA PHE A 69 -1.56 -3.45 -6.79
C PHE A 69 -0.14 -3.85 -7.12
N ALA A 70 0.72 -3.89 -6.10
CA ALA A 70 2.12 -4.25 -6.29
C ALA A 70 2.28 -5.68 -6.80
N GLU A 71 1.46 -6.60 -6.29
CA GLU A 71 1.59 -8.01 -6.62
C GLU A 71 0.99 -8.37 -7.97
N THR A 72 0.16 -7.51 -8.53
CA THR A 72 -0.56 -7.83 -9.77
C THR A 72 -0.24 -6.87 -10.90
N ARG A 73 0.91 -6.18 -10.86
CA ARG A 73 1.22 -5.18 -11.89
C ARG A 73 1.36 -5.77 -13.28
N ASP A 74 1.75 -7.03 -13.39
CA ASP A 74 1.90 -7.70 -14.68
C ASP A 74 0.59 -8.27 -15.20
N GLU A 75 -0.50 -8.09 -14.47
CA GLU A 75 -1.79 -8.71 -14.76
C GLU A 75 -2.84 -7.64 -15.00
N ILE A 76 -3.97 -8.06 -15.54
CA ILE A 76 -5.11 -7.18 -15.67
C ILE A 76 -5.77 -7.08 -14.29
N HIS A 77 -5.79 -5.87 -13.74
CA HIS A 77 -6.38 -5.65 -12.43
C HIS A 77 -7.88 -5.76 -12.49
N ASP A 78 -8.47 -6.30 -11.41
CA ASP A 78 -9.90 -6.20 -11.18
C ASP A 78 -10.17 -4.75 -10.75
N PRO A 79 -10.99 -3.99 -11.52
CA PRO A 79 -11.19 -2.57 -11.18
C PRO A 79 -11.73 -2.34 -9.79
N GLU A 80 -12.57 -3.24 -9.28
CA GLU A 80 -13.11 -3.09 -7.94
C GLU A 80 -12.02 -3.17 -6.88
N LYS A 81 -11.02 -4.01 -7.12
CA LYS A 81 -9.95 -4.22 -6.14
C LYS A 81 -8.96 -3.08 -6.11
N LEU A 82 -9.07 -2.13 -7.02
CA LEU A 82 -8.24 -0.92 -6.99
C LEU A 82 -8.83 0.16 -6.09
N ASN A 83 -10.01 -0.07 -5.54
CA ASN A 83 -10.63 0.84 -4.60
C ASN A 83 -10.32 0.38 -3.19
N TRP A 84 -9.79 1.29 -2.35
CA TRP A 84 -9.40 0.90 -1.00
C TRP A 84 -10.58 0.35 -0.19
N TRP A 85 -11.77 0.82 -0.45
CA TRP A 85 -12.95 0.37 0.30
C TRP A 85 -13.36 -1.06 -0.02
N TYR A 86 -12.88 -1.62 -1.13
CA TYR A 86 -13.08 -3.03 -1.42
C TYR A 86 -12.45 -3.90 -0.31
N TRP A 87 -11.41 -3.38 0.33
CA TRP A 87 -10.59 -4.14 1.28
C TRP A 87 -11.00 -3.95 2.73
N LYS A 88 -12.16 -3.32 2.96
CA LYS A 88 -12.67 -3.17 4.31
C LYS A 88 -12.90 -4.53 4.95
N ASP A 89 -12.74 -4.56 6.28
CA ASP A 89 -13.05 -5.77 7.02
C ASP A 89 -14.50 -6.14 6.81
N LYS A 90 -14.73 -7.44 6.65
CA LYS A 90 -16.09 -7.97 6.51
C LYS A 90 -16.59 -8.44 7.84
N LYS A 91 -17.85 -8.21 8.07
CA LYS A 91 -18.49 -8.66 9.31
C LYS A 91 -19.14 -10.00 9.12
#